data_d5c7459ab5d138ac9b84156f283691a2
#
_entry.id   d5c7459ab5d138ac9b84156f283691a2
#
_cell.length_a   1.000
_cell.length_b   1.000
_cell.length_c   1.000
_cell.angle_alpha   90.00
_cell.angle_beta   90.00
_cell.angle_gamma   90.00
#
_symmetry.space_group_name_H-M   'P 1'
#
loop_
_entity.id
_entity.type
_entity.pdbx_description
1 polymer ?
#
loop_
_entity_poly.entity_id
_entity_poly.type
_entity_poly.pdbx_seq_one_letter_code
_entity_poly.pdbx_strand_id
1 'polypeptide(L)'
;DALAKGGDLFAGYTPEAIRVGDTAGDEPHASLYDAWGEYYRLYRQRFPDKFLFCNLFPAGASAKKLGAKNYAEYVAQFVEKVPADFISLDQYPFFSISLLKGIAFRLCLHTYDVVASACRESGRDFWLYFQTQGNWFDLIYALPSFEQIRWQAYAALAYGAKCLMHVSYTP
;
A
#
# COMPACT_ATOMS: atom_id res chain seq x y z
N ASP A 1 -16.13 16.61 -0.43
CA ASP A 1 -17.30 17.46 -0.09
C ASP A 1 -17.08 18.35 1.13
N ALA A 2 -16.31 17.93 2.13
CA ALA A 2 -15.96 18.75 3.31
C ALA A 2 -14.97 19.87 2.95
N LEU A 3 -13.97 19.57 2.11
CA LEU A 3 -13.03 20.57 1.57
C LEU A 3 -13.75 21.66 0.77
N ALA A 4 -14.71 21.27 -0.07
CA ALA A 4 -15.49 22.22 -0.88
C ALA A 4 -16.40 23.14 -0.05
N LYS A 5 -16.70 22.78 1.20
CA LYS A 5 -17.56 23.52 2.13
C LYS A 5 -16.78 24.37 3.15
N GLY A 6 -15.44 24.42 3.05
CA GLY A 6 -14.60 25.18 3.98
C GLY A 6 -14.61 24.64 5.42
N GLY A 7 -15.02 23.38 5.62
CA GLY A 7 -15.01 22.73 6.93
C GLY A 7 -13.61 22.25 7.33
N ASP A 8 -13.35 22.21 8.63
CA ASP A 8 -12.15 21.55 9.17
C ASP A 8 -12.32 20.02 9.05
N LEU A 9 -11.55 19.42 8.12
CA LEU A 9 -11.55 17.97 7.91
C LEU A 9 -11.15 17.15 9.14
N PHE A 10 -10.49 17.79 10.07
CA PHE A 10 -9.95 17.18 11.27
C PHE A 10 -10.65 17.65 12.55
N ALA A 11 -11.82 18.29 12.42
CA ALA A 11 -12.62 18.72 13.57
C ALA A 11 -12.97 17.52 14.45
N GLY A 12 -12.62 17.58 15.73
CA GLY A 12 -12.80 16.48 16.69
C GLY A 12 -11.71 15.43 16.68
N TYR A 13 -10.72 15.55 15.79
CA TYR A 13 -9.54 14.67 15.79
C TYR A 13 -8.57 15.09 16.89
N THR A 14 -8.41 14.25 17.89
CA THR A 14 -7.46 14.46 19.00
C THR A 14 -6.30 13.48 18.83
N PRO A 15 -5.12 13.93 18.37
CA PRO A 15 -3.97 13.05 18.23
C PRO A 15 -3.49 12.61 19.63
N GLU A 16 -3.58 11.32 19.90
CA GLU A 16 -3.00 10.75 21.11
C GLU A 16 -1.46 10.75 21.05
N ALA A 17 -0.80 10.88 22.20
CA ALA A 17 0.66 10.99 22.26
C ALA A 17 1.40 9.80 21.64
N ILE A 18 0.80 8.60 21.66
CA ILE A 18 1.37 7.37 21.10
C ILE A 18 1.06 7.15 19.62
N ARG A 19 0.16 7.93 19.03
CA ARG A 19 -0.20 7.79 17.62
C ARG A 19 0.89 8.41 16.76
N VAL A 20 1.60 7.58 16.01
CA VAL A 20 2.70 8.00 15.14
C VAL A 20 2.24 8.38 13.73
N GLY A 21 1.05 7.94 13.32
CA GLY A 21 0.48 8.22 12.00
C GLY A 21 -0.94 7.70 11.83
N ASP A 22 -1.48 7.92 10.65
CA ASP A 22 -2.84 7.55 10.26
C ASP A 22 -2.88 6.94 8.86
N THR A 23 -3.94 6.20 8.56
CA THR A 23 -4.24 5.73 7.22
C THR A 23 -5.22 6.67 6.52
N ALA A 24 -4.90 7.06 5.29
CA ALA A 24 -5.80 7.81 4.44
C ALA A 24 -6.86 6.92 3.78
N GLY A 25 -6.55 5.64 3.60
CA GLY A 25 -7.43 4.66 2.97
C GLY A 25 -6.67 3.50 2.35
N ASP A 26 -7.37 2.70 1.58
CA ASP A 26 -6.91 1.45 1.03
C ASP A 26 -7.23 1.35 -0.47
N GLU A 27 -6.28 0.85 -1.25
CA GLU A 27 -6.41 0.54 -2.67
C GLU A 27 -7.12 1.62 -3.54
N PRO A 28 -6.64 2.87 -3.56
CA PRO A 28 -7.32 3.96 -4.26
C PRO A 28 -7.25 3.81 -5.78
N HIS A 29 -8.33 4.16 -6.46
CA HIS A 29 -8.33 4.38 -7.89
C HIS A 29 -7.52 5.63 -8.23
N ALA A 30 -6.69 5.61 -9.30
CA ALA A 30 -5.79 6.72 -9.64
C ALA A 30 -6.49 8.07 -9.87
N SER A 31 -7.77 8.07 -10.26
CA SER A 31 -8.54 9.32 -10.38
C SER A 31 -8.73 10.07 -9.07
N LEU A 32 -8.44 9.45 -7.94
CA LEU A 32 -8.52 10.08 -6.62
C LEU A 32 -7.20 10.73 -6.17
N TYR A 33 -6.10 10.53 -6.91
CA TYR A 33 -4.78 10.96 -6.48
C TYR A 33 -4.62 12.47 -6.32
N ASP A 34 -5.31 13.28 -7.12
CA ASP A 34 -5.28 14.74 -6.96
C ASP A 34 -5.93 15.15 -5.62
N ALA A 35 -7.08 14.58 -5.29
CA ALA A 35 -7.77 14.82 -4.02
C ALA A 35 -6.95 14.29 -2.83
N TRP A 36 -6.30 13.14 -3.01
CA TRP A 36 -5.43 12.57 -1.98
C TRP A 36 -4.17 13.40 -1.76
N GLY A 37 -3.58 13.92 -2.84
CA GLY A 37 -2.43 14.82 -2.73
C GLY A 37 -2.77 16.07 -1.92
N GLU A 38 -3.95 16.64 -2.10
CA GLU A 38 -4.43 17.77 -1.27
C GLU A 38 -4.66 17.36 0.18
N TYR A 39 -5.30 16.21 0.41
CA TYR A 39 -5.52 15.68 1.76
C TYR A 39 -4.19 15.44 2.50
N TYR A 40 -3.17 14.87 1.83
CA TYR A 40 -1.85 14.69 2.41
C TYR A 40 -1.17 16.02 2.79
N ARG A 41 -1.28 17.06 1.95
CA ARG A 41 -0.74 18.38 2.26
C ARG A 41 -1.40 19.00 3.49
N LEU A 42 -2.72 18.95 3.57
CA LEU A 42 -3.50 19.45 4.71
C LEU A 42 -3.20 18.68 5.99
N TYR A 43 -3.12 17.35 5.90
CA TYR A 43 -2.78 16.49 7.04
C TYR A 43 -1.39 16.85 7.59
N ARG A 44 -0.39 16.97 6.71
CA ARG A 44 0.99 17.32 7.11
C ARG A 44 1.09 18.71 7.74
N GLN A 45 0.32 19.69 7.25
CA GLN A 45 0.24 21.02 7.87
C GLN A 45 -0.35 20.95 9.30
N ARG A 46 -1.35 20.11 9.49
CA ARG A 46 -2.03 19.97 10.78
C ARG A 46 -1.26 19.10 11.77
N PHE A 47 -0.55 18.09 11.29
CA PHE A 47 0.17 17.09 12.08
C PHE A 47 1.58 16.86 11.52
N PRO A 48 2.51 17.81 11.68
CA PRO A 48 3.82 17.76 11.03
C PRO A 48 4.69 16.59 11.49
N ASP A 49 4.48 16.11 12.73
CA ASP A 49 5.27 15.02 13.33
C ASP A 49 4.62 13.62 13.11
N LYS A 50 3.56 13.54 12.30
CA LYS A 50 2.86 12.29 12.04
C LYS A 50 2.91 11.96 10.57
N PHE A 51 2.98 10.66 10.25
CA PHE A 51 2.84 10.22 8.87
C PHE A 51 1.38 9.93 8.51
N LEU A 52 1.09 10.07 7.23
CA LEU A 52 -0.17 9.62 6.61
C LEU A 52 0.20 8.63 5.51
N PHE A 53 -0.52 7.51 5.43
CA PHE A 53 -0.29 6.55 4.36
C PHE A 53 -1.59 6.04 3.73
N CYS A 54 -1.48 5.57 2.52
CA CYS A 54 -2.48 4.71 1.90
C CYS A 54 -1.80 3.46 1.34
N ASN A 55 -2.53 2.38 1.35
CA ASN A 55 -2.07 1.13 0.80
C ASN A 55 -2.45 1.07 -0.68
N LEU A 56 -1.49 0.85 -1.56
CA LEU A 56 -1.72 0.77 -3.00
C LEU A 56 -2.12 -0.64 -3.41
N PHE A 57 -2.87 -0.75 -4.50
CA PHE A 57 -3.12 -2.03 -5.16
C PHE A 57 -1.82 -2.74 -5.54
N PRO A 58 -1.76 -4.08 -5.50
CA PRO A 58 -0.70 -4.86 -6.13
C PRO A 58 -0.90 -4.94 -7.66
N ALA A 59 0.14 -5.35 -8.40
CA ALA A 59 0.13 -5.45 -9.86
C ALA A 59 -0.92 -6.43 -10.44
N GLY A 60 -1.52 -7.27 -9.60
CA GLY A 60 -2.62 -8.16 -9.99
C GLY A 60 -3.97 -7.47 -10.20
N ALA A 61 -4.11 -6.22 -9.78
CA ALA A 61 -5.33 -5.47 -9.97
C ALA A 61 -5.56 -5.12 -11.44
N SER A 62 -6.82 -5.16 -11.89
CA SER A 62 -7.16 -4.82 -13.27
C SER A 62 -6.97 -3.33 -13.57
N ALA A 63 -6.68 -2.98 -14.83
CA ALA A 63 -6.58 -1.58 -15.27
C ALA A 63 -7.79 -0.73 -14.86
N LYS A 64 -8.99 -1.33 -14.86
CA LYS A 64 -10.22 -0.68 -14.40
C LYS A 64 -10.17 -0.35 -12.91
N LYS A 65 -9.62 -1.22 -12.06
CA LYS A 65 -9.47 -0.97 -10.61
C LYS A 65 -8.37 0.06 -10.35
N LEU A 66 -7.27 -0.04 -11.06
CA LEU A 66 -6.16 0.89 -10.95
C LEU A 66 -6.53 2.31 -11.39
N GLY A 67 -7.38 2.46 -12.40
CA GLY A 67 -7.63 3.74 -13.06
C GLY A 67 -6.42 4.21 -13.89
N ALA A 68 -5.59 3.28 -14.34
CA ALA A 68 -4.39 3.49 -15.14
C ALA A 68 -4.25 2.36 -16.17
N LYS A 69 -3.46 2.57 -17.23
CA LYS A 69 -3.28 1.58 -18.30
C LYS A 69 -2.56 0.31 -17.80
N ASN A 70 -1.64 0.49 -16.87
CA ASN A 70 -0.86 -0.57 -16.27
C ASN A 70 -0.39 -0.18 -14.86
N TYR A 71 0.24 -1.13 -14.16
CA TYR A 71 0.68 -0.93 -12.78
C TYR A 71 1.80 0.12 -12.64
N ALA A 72 2.73 0.18 -13.58
CA ALA A 72 3.81 1.17 -13.53
C ALA A 72 3.26 2.61 -13.66
N GLU A 73 2.29 2.83 -14.56
CA GLU A 73 1.61 4.12 -14.67
C GLU A 73 0.82 4.47 -13.39
N TYR A 74 0.17 3.49 -12.77
CA TYR A 74 -0.55 3.67 -11.51
C TYR A 74 0.37 4.17 -10.40
N VAL A 75 1.52 3.53 -10.21
CA VAL A 75 2.52 3.91 -9.22
C VAL A 75 3.17 5.26 -9.56
N ALA A 76 3.49 5.49 -10.83
CA ALA A 76 4.07 6.77 -11.28
C ALA A 76 3.13 7.95 -11.01
N GLN A 77 1.83 7.82 -11.31
CA GLN A 77 0.83 8.84 -10.99
C GLN A 77 0.70 9.09 -9.48
N PHE A 78 0.81 8.05 -8.65
CA PHE A 78 0.83 8.22 -7.20
C PHE A 78 2.05 9.03 -6.74
N VAL A 79 3.23 8.69 -7.24
CA VAL A 79 4.48 9.42 -6.94
C VAL A 79 4.41 10.88 -7.35
N GLU A 80 3.82 11.17 -8.50
CA GLU A 80 3.69 12.52 -9.03
C GLU A 80 2.71 13.39 -8.21
N LYS A 81 1.56 12.81 -7.82
CA LYS A 81 0.42 13.56 -7.31
C LYS A 81 0.32 13.58 -5.78
N VAL A 82 0.75 12.51 -5.12
CA VAL A 82 0.59 12.33 -3.68
C VAL A 82 1.93 12.51 -2.98
N PRO A 83 2.10 13.52 -2.11
CA PRO A 83 3.37 13.80 -1.44
C PRO A 83 3.58 12.90 -0.20
N ALA A 84 3.41 11.59 -0.36
CA ALA A 84 3.67 10.60 0.68
C ALA A 84 5.18 10.39 0.88
N ASP A 85 5.60 10.11 2.11
CA ASP A 85 7.02 9.86 2.45
C ASP A 85 7.47 8.45 2.02
N PHE A 86 6.53 7.54 1.86
CA PHE A 86 6.77 6.16 1.47
C PHE A 86 5.64 5.64 0.58
N ILE A 87 5.90 4.55 -0.13
CA ILE A 87 4.91 3.80 -0.89
C ILE A 87 4.59 2.53 -0.12
N SER A 88 3.35 2.41 0.36
CA SER A 88 2.82 1.22 1.01
C SER A 88 1.95 0.43 0.06
N LEU A 89 2.04 -0.87 0.09
CA LEU A 89 1.16 -1.78 -0.64
C LEU A 89 0.97 -3.08 0.13
N ASP A 90 -0.08 -3.81 -0.21
CA ASP A 90 -0.29 -5.18 0.21
C ASP A 90 -0.02 -6.16 -0.93
N GLN A 91 0.58 -7.30 -0.60
CA GLN A 91 0.88 -8.35 -1.56
C GLN A 91 0.75 -9.73 -0.93
N TYR A 92 -0.18 -10.52 -1.46
CA TYR A 92 -0.52 -11.84 -0.95
C TYR A 92 -0.31 -12.92 -2.01
N PRO A 93 0.90 -13.50 -2.11
CA PRO A 93 1.26 -14.40 -3.21
C PRO A 93 0.80 -15.86 -3.05
N PHE A 94 0.30 -16.25 -1.88
CA PHE A 94 -0.01 -17.65 -1.60
C PHE A 94 -1.50 -17.95 -1.74
N PHE A 95 -1.85 -18.64 -2.82
CA PHE A 95 -3.21 -19.05 -3.14
C PHE A 95 -3.43 -20.53 -2.87
N SER A 96 -4.65 -20.90 -2.46
CA SER A 96 -5.08 -22.29 -2.32
C SER A 96 -5.19 -22.98 -3.67
N ILE A 97 -5.56 -22.23 -4.73
CA ILE A 97 -5.77 -22.74 -6.08
C ILE A 97 -4.42 -22.89 -6.79
N SER A 98 -4.09 -24.13 -7.16
CA SER A 98 -2.78 -24.47 -7.75
C SER A 98 -2.46 -23.70 -9.04
N LEU A 99 -3.47 -23.48 -9.91
CA LEU A 99 -3.31 -22.74 -11.15
C LEU A 99 -2.84 -21.29 -10.95
N LEU A 100 -3.22 -20.67 -9.84
CA LEU A 100 -2.89 -19.27 -9.55
C LEU A 100 -1.49 -19.09 -8.97
N LYS A 101 -0.89 -20.14 -8.39
CA LYS A 101 0.39 -20.04 -7.68
C LYS A 101 1.52 -19.46 -8.51
N GLY A 102 1.75 -19.97 -9.70
CA GLY A 102 2.82 -19.50 -10.58
C GLY A 102 2.62 -18.08 -11.11
N ILE A 103 1.37 -17.69 -11.36
CA ILE A 103 1.01 -16.34 -11.81
C ILE A 103 1.20 -15.36 -10.63
N ALA A 104 0.73 -15.72 -9.45
CA ALA A 104 0.81 -14.91 -8.25
C ALA A 104 2.26 -14.57 -7.87
N PHE A 105 3.17 -15.52 -7.97
CA PHE A 105 4.61 -15.27 -7.72
C PHE A 105 5.20 -14.28 -8.72
N ARG A 106 4.91 -14.43 -10.02
CA ARG A 106 5.39 -13.47 -11.03
C ARG A 106 4.82 -12.08 -10.81
N LEU A 107 3.54 -11.97 -10.49
CA LEU A 107 2.91 -10.69 -10.16
C LEU A 107 3.49 -10.07 -8.89
N CYS A 108 3.78 -10.87 -7.89
CA CYS A 108 4.44 -10.41 -6.66
C CYS A 108 5.81 -9.78 -6.95
N LEU A 109 6.67 -10.49 -7.69
CA LEU A 109 7.98 -9.96 -8.06
C LEU A 109 7.87 -8.72 -8.96
N HIS A 110 6.93 -8.71 -9.91
CA HIS A 110 6.67 -7.54 -10.74
C HIS A 110 6.19 -6.34 -9.91
N THR A 111 5.32 -6.56 -8.90
CA THR A 111 4.90 -5.52 -7.96
C THR A 111 6.12 -4.91 -7.26
N TYR A 112 7.01 -5.77 -6.74
CA TYR A 112 8.22 -5.32 -6.05
C TYR A 112 9.18 -4.57 -6.98
N ASP A 113 9.38 -5.04 -8.22
CA ASP A 113 10.22 -4.36 -9.22
C ASP A 113 9.75 -2.93 -9.47
N VAL A 114 8.46 -2.75 -9.75
CA VAL A 114 7.88 -1.43 -10.06
C VAL A 114 7.98 -0.50 -8.87
N VAL A 115 7.59 -0.96 -7.68
CA VAL A 115 7.56 -0.11 -6.48
C VAL A 115 8.97 0.22 -6.00
N ALA A 116 9.88 -0.75 -5.97
CA ALA A 116 11.27 -0.52 -5.58
C ALA A 116 11.96 0.47 -6.54
N SER A 117 11.66 0.42 -7.86
CA SER A 117 12.18 1.40 -8.81
C SER A 117 11.65 2.79 -8.52
N ALA A 118 10.32 2.91 -8.37
CA ALA A 118 9.66 4.17 -8.06
C ALA A 118 10.18 4.79 -6.74
N CYS A 119 10.40 3.95 -5.72
CA CYS A 119 10.97 4.38 -4.44
C CYS A 119 12.41 4.93 -4.60
N ARG A 120 13.27 4.20 -5.32
CA ARG A 120 14.66 4.65 -5.59
C ARG A 120 14.70 5.96 -6.36
N GLU A 121 13.85 6.11 -7.38
CA GLU A 121 13.82 7.29 -8.25
C GLU A 121 13.26 8.52 -7.53
N SER A 122 12.29 8.33 -6.63
CA SER A 122 11.63 9.42 -5.90
C SER A 122 12.22 9.71 -4.52
N GLY A 123 13.16 8.89 -4.03
CA GLY A 123 13.73 9.00 -2.69
C GLY A 123 12.77 8.60 -1.57
N ARG A 124 11.70 7.86 -1.89
CA ARG A 124 10.71 7.40 -0.92
C ARG A 124 11.06 6.03 -0.38
N ASP A 125 10.56 5.71 0.82
CA ASP A 125 10.68 4.37 1.38
C ASP A 125 9.63 3.41 0.81
N PHE A 126 9.99 2.13 0.73
CA PHE A 126 9.10 1.02 0.38
C PHE A 126 8.59 0.34 1.65
N TRP A 127 7.27 0.27 1.83
CA TRP A 127 6.59 -0.42 2.92
C TRP A 127 5.69 -1.53 2.38
N LEU A 128 5.71 -2.70 3.01
CA LEU A 128 4.95 -3.87 2.55
C LEU A 128 4.09 -4.47 3.66
N TYR A 129 2.79 -4.63 3.36
CA TYR A 129 1.94 -5.59 4.05
C TYR A 129 2.07 -6.95 3.39
N PHE A 130 2.51 -7.95 4.13
CA PHE A 130 2.71 -9.30 3.63
C PHE A 130 1.71 -10.29 4.25
N GLN A 131 1.49 -11.41 3.55
CA GLN A 131 0.51 -12.41 3.93
C GLN A 131 0.96 -13.22 5.13
N THR A 132 0.16 -13.20 6.21
CA THR A 132 0.33 -14.05 7.39
C THR A 132 -0.90 -14.91 7.67
N GLN A 133 -1.98 -14.69 6.92
CA GLN A 133 -3.25 -15.40 7.05
C GLN A 133 -3.67 -16.07 5.75
N GLY A 134 -4.52 -17.08 5.86
CA GLY A 134 -5.26 -17.71 4.76
C GLY A 134 -6.77 -17.52 4.93
N ASN A 135 -7.52 -17.88 3.90
CA ASN A 135 -9.00 -17.95 3.90
C ASN A 135 -9.72 -16.66 4.30
N TRP A 136 -9.13 -15.53 4.06
CA TRP A 136 -9.59 -14.29 4.67
C TRP A 136 -10.82 -13.69 3.97
N PHE A 137 -10.97 -13.75 2.68
CA PHE A 137 -12.16 -13.18 2.03
C PHE A 137 -12.95 -14.21 1.24
N ASP A 138 -12.29 -15.01 0.39
CA ASP A 138 -12.97 -15.86 -0.59
C ASP A 138 -12.45 -17.29 -0.60
N LEU A 139 -11.84 -17.77 0.48
CA LEU A 139 -11.22 -19.09 0.56
C LEU A 139 -10.11 -19.34 -0.48
N ILE A 140 -9.67 -18.29 -1.18
CA ILE A 140 -8.68 -18.41 -2.26
C ILE A 140 -7.24 -18.28 -1.76
N TYR A 141 -7.02 -17.61 -0.62
CA TYR A 141 -5.69 -17.48 -0.04
C TYR A 141 -5.35 -18.65 0.86
N ALA A 142 -4.18 -19.24 0.66
CA ALA A 142 -3.66 -20.28 1.53
C ALA A 142 -3.03 -19.68 2.79
N LEU A 143 -3.14 -20.39 3.92
CA LEU A 143 -2.33 -20.05 5.10
C LEU A 143 -0.85 -20.30 4.74
N PRO A 144 0.01 -19.27 4.81
CA PRO A 144 1.42 -19.45 4.45
C PRO A 144 2.16 -20.27 5.51
N SER A 145 3.10 -21.12 5.06
CA SER A 145 4.05 -21.79 5.96
C SER A 145 5.07 -20.80 6.51
N PHE A 146 5.82 -21.23 7.52
CA PHE A 146 6.90 -20.41 8.08
C PHE A 146 7.96 -20.02 7.03
N GLU A 147 8.32 -20.94 6.14
CA GLU A 147 9.26 -20.70 5.03
C GLU A 147 8.69 -19.68 4.04
N GLN A 148 7.38 -19.72 3.78
CA GLN A 148 6.70 -18.77 2.90
C GLN A 148 6.63 -17.37 3.53
N ILE A 149 6.40 -17.27 4.84
CA ILE A 149 6.49 -16.00 5.58
C ILE A 149 7.92 -15.44 5.50
N ARG A 150 8.92 -16.26 5.77
CA ARG A 150 10.33 -15.85 5.63
C ARG A 150 10.66 -15.41 4.21
N TRP A 151 10.22 -16.16 3.22
CA TRP A 151 10.44 -15.79 1.82
C TRP A 151 9.89 -14.40 1.49
N GLN A 152 8.65 -14.09 1.88
CA GLN A 152 8.07 -12.75 1.68
C GLN A 152 8.92 -11.66 2.30
N ALA A 153 9.28 -11.83 3.57
CA ALA A 153 10.07 -10.86 4.31
C ALA A 153 11.44 -10.62 3.65
N TYR A 154 12.18 -11.69 3.35
CA TYR A 154 13.51 -11.55 2.75
C TYR A 154 13.46 -11.07 1.30
N ALA A 155 12.45 -11.48 0.53
CA ALA A 155 12.24 -10.94 -0.81
C ALA A 155 11.99 -9.43 -0.76
N ALA A 156 11.07 -8.96 0.07
CA ALA A 156 10.81 -7.53 0.23
C ALA A 156 12.04 -6.74 0.66
N LEU A 157 12.82 -7.25 1.63
CA LEU A 157 14.07 -6.64 2.06
C LEU A 157 15.11 -6.57 0.93
N ALA A 158 15.22 -7.61 0.10
CA ALA A 158 16.10 -7.63 -1.06
C ALA A 158 15.72 -6.57 -2.11
N TYR A 159 14.43 -6.24 -2.22
CA TYR A 159 13.91 -5.14 -3.03
C TYR A 159 14.00 -3.76 -2.34
N GLY A 160 14.52 -3.70 -1.12
CA GLY A 160 14.77 -2.46 -0.40
C GLY A 160 13.62 -1.99 0.50
N ALA A 161 12.69 -2.88 0.87
CA ALA A 161 11.65 -2.52 1.85
C ALA A 161 12.26 -2.08 3.18
N LYS A 162 11.72 -1.00 3.73
CA LYS A 162 12.13 -0.42 5.02
C LYS A 162 11.18 -0.77 6.15
N CYS A 163 9.95 -1.12 5.83
CA CYS A 163 8.95 -1.55 6.80
C CYS A 163 8.22 -2.79 6.28
N LEU A 164 8.06 -3.76 7.16
CA LEU A 164 7.31 -4.99 6.92
C LEU A 164 6.16 -5.04 7.93
N MET A 165 4.94 -5.11 7.40
CA MET A 165 3.71 -5.16 8.20
C MET A 165 2.97 -6.45 7.87
N HIS A 166 2.49 -7.14 8.88
CA HIS A 166 1.65 -8.32 8.66
C HIS A 166 0.16 -7.93 8.64
N VAL A 167 -0.58 -8.60 7.77
CA VAL A 167 -2.04 -8.40 7.72
C VAL A 167 -2.69 -9.12 8.87
N SER A 168 -3.38 -8.37 9.68
CA SER A 168 -4.10 -8.69 10.93
C SER A 168 -3.46 -9.78 11.81
N TYR A 169 -3.12 -9.38 12.99
CA TYR A 169 -2.84 -10.30 14.09
C TYR A 169 -4.13 -10.43 14.91
N THR A 170 -4.77 -11.59 14.79
CA THR A 170 -5.81 -12.00 15.71
C THR A 170 -5.21 -13.06 16.61
N PRO A 171 -5.08 -12.81 17.92
CA PRO A 171 -4.61 -13.81 18.86
C PRO A 171 -5.56 -15.00 18.97
#